data_e3093d9eb5be1f156dad6e5aa1c50b37
#
_entry.id   e3093d9eb5be1f156dad6e5aa1c50b37
#
_cell.length_a   1.000
_cell.length_b   1.000
_cell.length_c   1.000
_cell.angle_alpha   90.00
_cell.angle_beta   90.00
_cell.angle_gamma   90.00
#
_symmetry.space_group_name_H-M   'P 1'
#
loop_
_entity.id
_entity.type
_entity.pdbx_description
1 polymer ?
#
loop_
_entity_poly.entity_id
_entity_poly.type
_entity_poly.pdbx_seq_one_letter_code
_entity_poly.pdbx_strand_id
1 'polypeptide(L)'
;MKRFDVVALGELLIDFTQNGLSGQGNMMMEANPGGAPCNVLAMLQKLGKKTAFMGKVGGDFLGKMLAGVVADAGINTDNLKYDSEVHTTLAFVHTYEDGDRDFSFYRNPGADIMLSADEVDESIIKDTRLFHFGSLSLTYEVSRLSLIHISEPTRLQ
;
A
#
# COMPACT_ATOMS: atom_id res chain seq x y z
N MET A 1 -17.29 15.75 -14.49
CA MET A 1 -15.86 15.40 -14.77
C MET A 1 -15.39 14.62 -13.56
N LYS A 2 -14.70 13.50 -13.71
CA LYS A 2 -14.23 12.68 -12.58
C LYS A 2 -13.12 13.42 -11.82
N ARG A 3 -13.12 13.34 -10.48
CA ARG A 3 -12.12 13.98 -9.60
C ARG A 3 -10.73 13.38 -9.80
N PHE A 4 -10.67 12.04 -9.99
CA PHE A 4 -9.42 11.32 -10.17
C PHE A 4 -9.34 10.60 -11.52
N ASP A 5 -8.13 10.50 -12.06
CA ASP A 5 -7.87 9.64 -13.20
C ASP A 5 -7.74 8.18 -12.76
N VAL A 6 -7.02 7.94 -11.66
CA VAL A 6 -6.83 6.60 -11.09
C VAL A 6 -6.94 6.65 -9.57
N VAL A 7 -7.73 5.75 -9.01
CA VAL A 7 -7.73 5.40 -7.59
C VAL A 7 -7.18 3.98 -7.45
N ALA A 8 -6.26 3.76 -6.53
CA ALA A 8 -5.75 2.43 -6.27
C ALA A 8 -6.01 2.01 -4.82
N LEU A 9 -6.38 0.72 -4.64
CA LEU A 9 -6.50 0.07 -3.34
C LEU A 9 -5.44 -1.03 -3.23
N GLY A 10 -4.77 -1.10 -2.09
CA GLY A 10 -3.86 -2.19 -1.82
C GLY A 10 -2.87 -1.91 -0.69
N GLU A 11 -1.78 -2.65 -0.72
CA GLU A 11 -0.74 -2.55 0.28
C GLU A 11 0.10 -1.28 0.15
N LEU A 12 0.49 -0.76 1.32
CA LEU A 12 1.53 0.23 1.51
C LEU A 12 2.38 -0.24 2.68
N LEU A 13 3.66 -0.44 2.47
CA LEU A 13 4.56 -1.14 3.38
C LEU A 13 5.98 -0.59 3.30
N ILE A 14 6.85 -1.08 4.18
CA ILE A 14 8.29 -0.78 4.13
C ILE A 14 9.04 -1.98 3.56
N ASP A 15 9.80 -1.77 2.50
CA ASP A 15 10.79 -2.71 1.97
C ASP A 15 12.16 -2.39 2.59
N PHE A 16 12.63 -3.25 3.50
CA PHE A 16 13.98 -3.18 4.03
C PHE A 16 14.94 -3.91 3.10
N THR A 17 15.85 -3.16 2.47
CA THR A 17 16.92 -3.71 1.62
C THR A 17 18.27 -3.57 2.31
N GLN A 18 19.13 -4.57 2.13
CA GLN A 18 20.49 -4.51 2.69
C GLN A 18 21.28 -3.38 2.01
N ASN A 19 21.89 -2.53 2.82
CA ASN A 19 22.70 -1.39 2.35
C ASN A 19 24.09 -1.39 3.04
N GLY A 20 24.86 -2.47 2.79
CA GLY A 20 26.23 -2.62 3.28
C GLY A 20 26.33 -2.90 4.78
N LEU A 21 27.49 -2.52 5.34
CA LEU A 21 27.84 -2.71 6.75
C LEU A 21 28.14 -1.34 7.39
N SER A 22 27.76 -1.22 8.68
CA SER A 22 28.15 -0.06 9.49
C SER A 22 29.66 -0.05 9.79
N GLY A 23 30.17 1.05 10.34
CA GLY A 23 31.55 1.11 10.81
C GLY A 23 31.92 0.12 11.92
N GLN A 24 30.92 -0.53 12.55
CA GLN A 24 31.07 -1.58 13.55
C GLN A 24 30.92 -3.00 12.96
N GLY A 25 30.74 -3.12 11.63
CA GLY A 25 30.53 -4.38 10.94
C GLY A 25 29.12 -4.96 11.02
N ASN A 26 28.13 -4.18 11.54
CA ASN A 26 26.75 -4.59 11.60
C ASN A 26 26.04 -4.35 10.24
N MET A 27 25.16 -5.27 9.84
CA MET A 27 24.31 -5.07 8.67
C MET A 27 23.50 -3.80 8.77
N MET A 28 23.50 -2.99 7.72
CA MET A 28 22.62 -1.83 7.59
C MET A 28 21.48 -2.18 6.64
N MET A 29 20.29 -1.68 7.00
CA MET A 29 19.08 -1.83 6.18
C MET A 29 18.55 -0.46 5.81
N GLU A 30 18.20 -0.28 4.55
CA GLU A 30 17.54 0.89 4.03
C GLU A 30 16.04 0.65 4.01
N ALA A 31 15.27 1.58 4.61
CA ALA A 31 13.82 1.52 4.67
C ALA A 31 13.23 2.24 3.45
N ASN A 32 12.75 1.48 2.50
CA ASN A 32 12.16 2.00 1.27
C ASN A 32 10.64 1.94 1.33
N PRO A 33 9.92 3.04 1.00
CA PRO A 33 8.48 2.98 0.79
C PRO A 33 8.16 2.01 -0.35
N GLY A 34 7.29 1.04 -0.07
CA GLY A 34 6.91 -0.02 -0.99
C GLY A 34 5.41 -0.21 -1.08
N GLY A 35 4.99 -1.10 -1.97
CA GLY A 35 3.60 -1.40 -2.28
C GLY A 35 3.31 -1.15 -3.77
N ALA A 36 2.98 -2.22 -4.50
CA ALA A 36 2.79 -2.15 -5.95
C ALA A 36 1.73 -1.12 -6.37
N PRO A 37 0.55 -1.02 -5.71
CA PRO A 37 -0.45 -0.01 -6.09
C PRO A 37 0.05 1.42 -5.92
N CYS A 38 0.77 1.73 -4.85
CA CYS A 38 1.34 3.05 -4.64
C CYS A 38 2.42 3.41 -5.66
N ASN A 39 3.26 2.46 -6.05
CA ASN A 39 4.28 2.67 -7.08
C ASN A 39 3.66 3.04 -8.43
N VAL A 40 2.53 2.40 -8.80
CA VAL A 40 1.76 2.77 -10.00
C VAL A 40 1.24 4.20 -9.88
N LEU A 41 0.63 4.56 -8.74
CA LEU A 41 0.09 5.91 -8.52
C LEU A 41 1.19 6.98 -8.56
N ALA A 42 2.34 6.72 -7.95
CA ALA A 42 3.47 7.65 -7.94
C ALA A 42 4.00 7.92 -9.36
N MET A 43 4.08 6.89 -10.20
CA MET A 43 4.46 7.06 -11.60
C MET A 43 3.39 7.86 -12.36
N LEU A 44 2.12 7.58 -12.16
CA LEU A 44 1.03 8.31 -12.80
C LEU A 44 1.00 9.78 -12.38
N GLN A 45 1.33 10.11 -11.12
CA GLN A 45 1.50 11.49 -10.67
C GLN A 45 2.61 12.21 -11.43
N LYS A 46 3.76 11.56 -11.62
CA LYS A 46 4.86 12.12 -12.45
C LYS A 46 4.45 12.36 -13.90
N LEU A 47 3.46 11.61 -14.40
CA LEU A 47 2.86 11.80 -15.72
C LEU A 47 1.69 12.80 -15.73
N GLY A 48 1.49 13.56 -14.65
CA GLY A 48 0.48 14.61 -14.53
C GLY A 48 -0.95 14.11 -14.36
N LYS A 49 -1.14 12.85 -13.89
CA LYS A 49 -2.46 12.30 -13.59
C LYS A 49 -2.87 12.58 -12.16
N LYS A 50 -4.18 12.76 -11.93
CA LYS A 50 -4.75 12.92 -10.59
C LYS A 50 -4.98 11.54 -9.99
N THR A 51 -4.30 11.24 -8.89
CA THR A 51 -4.36 9.91 -8.25
C THR A 51 -4.78 9.99 -6.79
N ALA A 52 -5.37 8.89 -6.29
CA ALA A 52 -5.67 8.72 -4.87
C ALA A 52 -5.39 7.29 -4.45
N PHE A 53 -4.97 7.14 -3.21
CA PHE A 53 -4.67 5.84 -2.60
C PHE A 53 -5.69 5.49 -1.52
N MET A 54 -6.10 4.23 -1.52
CA MET A 54 -6.93 3.60 -0.50
C MET A 54 -6.14 2.43 0.10
N GLY A 55 -6.03 2.40 1.41
CA GLY A 55 -5.28 1.36 2.08
C GLY A 55 -5.24 1.60 3.58
N LYS A 56 -4.47 0.77 4.28
CA LYS A 56 -4.32 0.86 5.73
C LYS A 56 -2.88 0.61 6.13
N VAL A 57 -2.38 1.44 7.04
CA VAL A 57 -1.05 1.32 7.67
C VAL A 57 -1.21 1.33 9.18
N GLY A 58 -0.20 0.92 9.92
CA GLY A 58 -0.22 1.06 11.37
C GLY A 58 -0.19 2.53 11.82
N GLY A 59 -0.77 2.81 12.98
CA GLY A 59 -0.68 4.12 13.64
C GLY A 59 0.72 4.42 14.21
N ASP A 60 1.71 3.63 13.82
CA ASP A 60 3.10 3.67 14.24
C ASP A 60 3.95 4.71 13.48
N PHE A 61 5.23 4.78 13.84
CA PHE A 61 6.18 5.70 13.19
C PHE A 61 6.30 5.44 11.68
N LEU A 62 6.37 4.17 11.27
CA LEU A 62 6.57 3.79 9.86
C LEU A 62 5.33 4.08 9.02
N GLY A 63 4.13 3.84 9.56
CA GLY A 63 2.88 4.19 8.89
C GLY A 63 2.74 5.70 8.66
N LYS A 64 3.12 6.52 9.64
CA LYS A 64 3.14 7.99 9.50
C LYS A 64 4.17 8.46 8.46
N MET A 65 5.35 7.84 8.45
CA MET A 65 6.38 8.11 7.45
C MET A 65 5.87 7.80 6.04
N LEU A 66 5.27 6.64 5.84
CA LEU A 66 4.69 6.22 4.55
C LEU A 66 3.60 7.19 4.07
N ALA A 67 2.69 7.57 4.96
CA ALA A 67 1.64 8.53 4.63
C ALA A 67 2.21 9.88 4.15
N GLY A 68 3.27 10.36 4.81
CA GLY A 68 3.99 11.57 4.39
C GLY A 68 4.58 11.43 2.99
N VAL A 69 5.30 10.34 2.73
CA VAL A 69 5.93 10.09 1.41
C VAL A 69 4.89 10.02 0.29
N VAL A 70 3.75 9.35 0.53
CA VAL A 70 2.67 9.25 -0.46
C VAL A 70 2.02 10.62 -0.72
N ALA A 71 1.80 11.42 0.33
CA ALA A 71 1.27 12.77 0.21
C ALA A 71 2.26 13.70 -0.52
N ASP A 72 3.55 13.64 -0.20
CA ASP A 72 4.61 14.43 -0.84
C ASP A 72 4.77 14.10 -2.33
N ALA A 73 4.44 12.85 -2.72
CA ALA A 73 4.35 12.45 -4.12
C ALA A 73 3.14 13.04 -4.85
N GLY A 74 2.25 13.77 -4.15
CA GLY A 74 1.05 14.40 -4.71
C GLY A 74 -0.15 13.48 -4.81
N ILE A 75 -0.08 12.26 -4.27
CA ILE A 75 -1.19 11.31 -4.25
C ILE A 75 -2.16 11.70 -3.13
N ASN A 76 -3.46 11.76 -3.42
CA ASN A 76 -4.46 12.02 -2.39
C ASN A 76 -4.54 10.84 -1.41
N THR A 77 -4.44 11.13 -0.11
CA THR A 77 -4.41 10.16 1.01
C THR A 77 -5.63 10.23 1.93
N ASP A 78 -6.71 10.91 1.53
CA ASP A 78 -7.92 11.06 2.37
C ASP A 78 -8.51 9.70 2.78
N ASN A 79 -8.25 8.65 2.01
CA ASN A 79 -8.71 7.28 2.23
C ASN A 79 -7.60 6.32 2.72
N LEU A 80 -6.47 6.84 3.17
CA LEU A 80 -5.47 6.07 3.90
C LEU A 80 -5.88 5.98 5.37
N LYS A 81 -6.12 4.77 5.85
CA LYS A 81 -6.54 4.49 7.22
C LYS A 81 -5.34 4.14 8.10
N TYR A 82 -5.50 4.34 9.40
CA TYR A 82 -4.52 3.97 10.41
C TYR A 82 -5.11 2.93 11.35
N ASP A 83 -4.39 1.84 11.54
CA ASP A 83 -4.75 0.81 12.52
C ASP A 83 -4.12 1.15 13.87
N SER A 84 -4.89 1.10 14.95
CA SER A 84 -4.40 1.39 16.31
C SER A 84 -3.72 0.20 16.98
N GLU A 85 -4.02 -1.01 16.53
CA GLU A 85 -3.59 -2.27 17.15
C GLU A 85 -2.56 -3.02 16.31
N VAL A 86 -2.66 -2.91 14.98
CA VAL A 86 -1.83 -3.68 14.07
C VAL A 86 -0.78 -2.78 13.43
N HIS A 87 0.46 -3.25 13.42
CA HIS A 87 1.60 -2.50 12.91
C HIS A 87 1.65 -2.45 11.38
N THR A 88 2.36 -1.45 10.88
CA THR A 88 2.72 -1.34 9.47
C THR A 88 3.45 -2.59 9.01
N THR A 89 3.07 -3.12 7.86
CA THR A 89 3.71 -4.28 7.24
C THR A 89 5.15 -3.97 6.86
N LEU A 90 6.05 -4.90 7.16
CA LEU A 90 7.45 -4.85 6.76
C LEU A 90 7.77 -6.02 5.84
N ALA A 91 8.58 -5.76 4.83
CA ALA A 91 9.20 -6.77 4.00
C ALA A 91 10.72 -6.62 4.08
N PHE A 92 11.43 -7.72 4.31
CA PHE A 92 12.88 -7.76 4.23
C PHE A 92 13.26 -8.41 2.91
N VAL A 93 13.99 -7.66 2.10
CA VAL A 93 14.40 -8.08 0.76
C VAL A 93 15.85 -8.52 0.82
N HIS A 94 16.08 -9.79 0.60
CA HIS A 94 17.42 -10.34 0.42
C HIS A 94 17.72 -10.45 -1.07
N THR A 95 18.83 -9.89 -1.52
CA THR A 95 19.30 -10.01 -2.90
C THR A 95 20.51 -10.92 -2.92
N TYR A 96 20.43 -11.99 -3.72
CA TYR A 96 21.51 -12.94 -3.92
C TYR A 96 22.56 -12.42 -4.92
N GLU A 97 23.73 -13.06 -4.97
CA GLU A 97 24.83 -12.66 -5.86
C GLU A 97 24.49 -12.77 -7.35
N ASP A 98 23.57 -13.68 -7.71
CA ASP A 98 23.05 -13.86 -9.07
C ASP A 98 21.97 -12.84 -9.45
N GLY A 99 21.59 -11.97 -8.51
CA GLY A 99 20.57 -10.93 -8.71
C GLY A 99 19.14 -11.39 -8.40
N ASP A 100 18.93 -12.62 -7.99
CA ASP A 100 17.64 -13.12 -7.52
C ASP A 100 17.29 -12.50 -6.16
N ARG A 101 15.99 -12.50 -5.81
CA ARG A 101 15.48 -11.86 -4.60
C ARG A 101 14.57 -12.79 -3.83
N ASP A 102 14.75 -12.78 -2.52
CA ASP A 102 13.86 -13.43 -1.57
C ASP A 102 13.21 -12.37 -0.64
N PHE A 103 11.97 -12.64 -0.24
CA PHE A 103 11.16 -11.73 0.58
C PHE A 103 10.70 -12.40 1.86
N SER A 104 11.03 -11.81 2.99
CA SER A 104 10.50 -12.20 4.30
C SER A 104 9.51 -11.14 4.79
N PHE A 105 8.22 -11.48 4.83
CA PHE A 105 7.17 -10.56 5.27
C PHE A 105 6.90 -10.68 6.76
N TYR A 106 6.92 -9.54 7.44
CA TYR A 106 6.42 -9.37 8.82
C TYR A 106 4.99 -8.80 8.74
N ARG A 107 4.02 -9.71 8.56
CA ARG A 107 2.63 -9.42 8.19
C ARG A 107 1.66 -10.42 8.85
N ASN A 108 1.75 -10.61 10.19
CA ASN A 108 0.97 -11.64 10.92
C ASN A 108 0.17 -11.06 12.11
N PRO A 109 -0.90 -10.27 11.87
CA PRO A 109 -1.27 -9.54 10.65
C PRO A 109 -0.43 -8.27 10.46
N GLY A 110 -0.41 -7.75 9.23
CA GLY A 110 0.00 -6.38 8.94
C GLY A 110 -1.24 -5.49 8.75
N ALA A 111 -1.12 -4.20 8.98
CA ALA A 111 -2.27 -3.29 8.93
C ALA A 111 -2.95 -3.27 7.54
N ASP A 112 -2.18 -3.43 6.47
CA ASP A 112 -2.70 -3.40 5.10
C ASP A 112 -3.72 -4.51 4.79
N ILE A 113 -3.60 -5.69 5.43
CA ILE A 113 -4.56 -6.78 5.26
C ILE A 113 -5.78 -6.68 6.18
N MET A 114 -5.79 -5.71 7.08
CA MET A 114 -6.88 -5.47 8.03
C MET A 114 -7.86 -4.38 7.56
N LEU A 115 -7.73 -3.91 6.31
CA LEU A 115 -8.69 -2.96 5.74
C LEU A 115 -10.03 -3.65 5.52
N SER A 116 -11.03 -3.29 6.31
CA SER A 116 -12.38 -3.82 6.23
C SER A 116 -13.26 -3.03 5.25
N ALA A 117 -14.37 -3.64 4.80
CA ALA A 117 -15.24 -3.03 3.80
C ALA A 117 -15.90 -1.74 4.28
N ASP A 118 -16.21 -1.64 5.57
CA ASP A 118 -16.82 -0.45 6.18
C ASP A 118 -15.86 0.74 6.31
N GLU A 119 -14.55 0.50 6.21
CA GLU A 119 -13.54 1.54 6.20
C GLU A 119 -13.32 2.14 4.80
N VAL A 120 -13.86 1.51 3.76
CA VAL A 120 -13.67 1.92 2.37
C VAL A 120 -14.74 2.92 1.96
N ASP A 121 -14.33 4.10 1.53
CA ASP A 121 -15.24 5.09 0.94
C ASP A 121 -15.45 4.79 -0.55
N GLU A 122 -16.57 4.12 -0.86
CA GLU A 122 -16.93 3.81 -2.25
C GLU A 122 -17.19 5.06 -3.11
N SER A 123 -17.44 6.22 -2.50
CA SER A 123 -17.73 7.44 -3.25
C SER A 123 -16.55 7.87 -4.11
N ILE A 124 -15.33 7.67 -3.63
CA ILE A 124 -14.10 7.98 -4.39
C ILE A 124 -13.94 7.05 -5.60
N ILE A 125 -14.39 5.80 -5.49
CA ILE A 125 -14.37 4.83 -6.60
C ILE A 125 -15.37 5.27 -7.67
N LYS A 126 -16.54 5.75 -7.27
CA LYS A 126 -17.54 6.29 -8.20
C LYS A 126 -17.05 7.57 -8.89
N ASP A 127 -16.10 8.31 -8.29
CA ASP A 127 -15.55 9.56 -8.82
C ASP A 127 -14.17 9.41 -9.47
N THR A 128 -13.77 8.19 -9.81
CA THR A 128 -12.56 7.91 -10.59
C THR A 128 -12.87 7.41 -12.00
N ARG A 129 -11.92 7.57 -12.91
CA ARG A 129 -11.99 7.01 -14.28
C ARG A 129 -11.57 5.56 -14.32
N LEU A 130 -10.58 5.17 -13.50
CA LEU A 130 -10.04 3.83 -13.41
C LEU A 130 -9.81 3.48 -11.94
N PHE A 131 -10.30 2.31 -11.53
CA PHE A 131 -10.01 1.70 -10.26
C PHE A 131 -8.99 0.58 -10.44
N HIS A 132 -7.87 0.68 -9.71
CA HIS A 132 -6.79 -0.30 -9.70
C HIS A 132 -6.73 -0.98 -8.32
N PHE A 133 -6.39 -2.25 -8.25
CA PHE A 133 -6.14 -2.90 -6.97
C PHE A 133 -4.96 -3.88 -7.05
N GLY A 134 -4.28 -4.03 -5.92
CA GLY A 134 -3.18 -4.97 -5.76
C GLY A 134 -3.68 -6.38 -5.48
N SER A 135 -3.14 -7.39 -6.19
CA SER A 135 -3.49 -8.80 -5.97
C SER A 135 -3.06 -9.30 -4.59
N LEU A 136 -2.08 -8.67 -3.96
CA LEU A 136 -1.63 -9.01 -2.61
C LEU A 136 -2.74 -8.82 -1.55
N SER A 137 -3.66 -7.88 -1.77
CA SER A 137 -4.84 -7.68 -0.92
C SER A 137 -5.88 -8.81 -1.03
N LEU A 138 -5.76 -9.71 -2.02
CA LEU A 138 -6.62 -10.89 -2.15
C LEU A 138 -6.12 -12.09 -1.33
N THR A 139 -4.95 -12.01 -0.72
CA THR A 139 -4.31 -13.14 -0.02
C THR A 139 -4.79 -13.32 1.41
N TYR A 140 -5.52 -12.36 1.96
CA TYR A 140 -6.07 -12.43 3.32
C TYR A 140 -7.58 -12.17 3.33
N GLU A 141 -8.31 -12.86 4.20
CA GLU A 141 -9.77 -12.92 4.13
C GLU A 141 -10.41 -11.53 4.26
N VAL A 142 -10.01 -10.72 5.25
CA VAL A 142 -10.62 -9.40 5.51
C VAL A 142 -10.48 -8.49 4.30
N SER A 143 -9.27 -8.27 3.81
CA SER A 143 -9.02 -7.39 2.65
C SER A 143 -9.57 -7.98 1.35
N ARG A 144 -9.58 -9.30 1.19
CA ARG A 144 -10.18 -10.00 0.04
C ARG A 144 -11.68 -9.77 -0.02
N LEU A 145 -12.39 -9.93 1.10
CA LEU A 145 -13.84 -9.71 1.15
C LEU A 145 -14.19 -8.24 0.88
N SER A 146 -13.39 -7.31 1.40
CA SER A 146 -13.54 -5.88 1.10
C SER A 146 -13.41 -5.60 -0.39
N LEU A 147 -12.37 -6.14 -1.04
CA LEU A 147 -12.14 -5.98 -2.47
C LEU A 147 -13.26 -6.61 -3.32
N ILE A 148 -13.72 -7.81 -2.99
CA ILE A 148 -14.83 -8.48 -3.68
C ILE A 148 -16.08 -7.62 -3.57
N HIS A 149 -16.40 -7.12 -2.38
CA HIS A 149 -17.57 -6.26 -2.15
C HIS A 149 -17.53 -4.99 -3.03
N ILE A 150 -16.36 -4.39 -3.20
CA ILE A 150 -16.18 -3.16 -3.96
C ILE A 150 -16.14 -3.40 -5.47
N SER A 151 -15.49 -4.49 -5.91
CA SER A 151 -15.25 -4.76 -7.34
C SER A 151 -16.39 -5.50 -8.03
N GLU A 152 -17.21 -6.22 -7.28
CA GLU A 152 -18.42 -6.86 -7.80
C GLU A 152 -19.65 -5.97 -7.52
N PRO A 153 -20.09 -5.14 -8.49
CA PRO A 153 -21.35 -4.44 -8.31
C PRO A 153 -22.46 -5.49 -8.18
N THR A 154 -23.11 -5.50 -7.02
CA THR A 154 -24.22 -6.38 -6.72
C THR A 154 -25.28 -6.26 -7.81
N ARG A 155 -25.33 -7.16 -8.75
CA ARG A 155 -26.48 -7.41 -9.58
C ARG A 155 -27.48 -8.22 -8.74
N LEU A 156 -28.08 -7.56 -7.75
CA LEU A 156 -29.32 -8.02 -7.17
C LEU A 156 -30.44 -7.39 -7.98
N GLN A 157 -30.97 -8.16 -8.88
CA GLN A 157 -32.33 -8.04 -9.38
C GLN A 157 -32.96 -9.41 -9.37
#